data_49c1e1025ac3ad68c4eee76afb1cc9c4
#
_entry.id   49c1e1025ac3ad68c4eee76afb1cc9c4
#
_cell.length_a   1.000
_cell.length_b   1.000
_cell.length_c   1.000
_cell.angle_alpha   90.00
_cell.angle_beta   90.00
_cell.angle_gamma   90.00
#
_symmetry.space_group_name_H-M   'P 1'
#
loop_
_entity.id
_entity.type
_entity.pdbx_description
1 polymer ?
#
loop_
_entity_poly.entity_id
_entity_poly.type
_entity_poly.pdbx_seq_one_letter_code
_entity_poly.pdbx_strand_id
1 'polypeptide(L)'
;MSRNLRSLFVAGSSLRRSSLLAATASLFCLGASTAASAATLCVNPGGTSGCKSTISAAVSAAKAGDVIEVATGVYAEQVTITQSLSMVAEAGASPVIEAKGLSNGIFINGMSAAPAPGVASVLISGFTVRDANFEGILVANADDVTIVGNVVTENNKSLNISAGTCPGMPAFETNEGDDCGEGIHLMGAAYSTVLRNTSQYNSGGILISDETGISHGNLIRENVVENNPYDCGITMASHGPATSVIPTAKVSYGVINNTIANNTSTHNGYLTPGAGAGVGIFAPFPGTTASGNVVIDNEISYNGLPGVTMHNHASAPSPAPPVNLNNNIIVGNHIYGNAADTQDAATAGPTGINVYSVAPIFGTVVSQNIVDDENIAVAFKAPAGQLIVHFNDFELTGAGVENLGKGTVNATENWWNCTGGPGASGCTTVSGSGVSSTPWLSAPYSQ
;
A
#
# COMPACT_ATOMS: atom_id res chain seq x y z
N MET A 1 3.39 -35.31 15.44
CA MET A 1 2.57 -35.46 16.69
C MET A 1 1.50 -34.38 16.72
N SER A 2 0.29 -34.80 16.42
CA SER A 2 -0.91 -33.96 16.38
C SER A 2 -1.32 -33.52 17.79
N ARG A 3 -1.66 -32.26 18.02
CA ARG A 3 -2.48 -31.85 19.17
C ARG A 3 -3.49 -30.79 18.76
N ASN A 4 -4.73 -31.28 18.71
CA ASN A 4 -5.96 -30.49 18.68
C ASN A 4 -6.11 -29.63 19.95
N LEU A 5 -6.55 -28.39 19.80
CA LEU A 5 -7.12 -27.61 20.89
C LEU A 5 -8.61 -27.40 20.62
N ARG A 6 -9.43 -28.08 21.43
CA ARG A 6 -10.88 -27.97 21.46
C ARG A 6 -11.30 -26.84 22.40
N SER A 7 -12.34 -26.17 21.97
CA SER A 7 -13.28 -25.28 22.66
C SER A 7 -13.50 -25.51 24.17
N LEU A 8 -13.58 -24.42 24.94
CA LEU A 8 -14.24 -24.38 26.24
C LEU A 8 -15.51 -23.50 26.14
N PHE A 9 -16.65 -24.16 26.17
CA PHE A 9 -17.95 -23.58 26.55
C PHE A 9 -18.10 -23.62 28.06
N VAL A 10 -18.44 -22.51 28.70
CA VAL A 10 -18.93 -22.48 30.08
C VAL A 10 -20.39 -22.06 30.06
N ALA A 11 -21.21 -22.98 30.49
CA ALA A 11 -22.62 -22.76 30.78
C ALA A 11 -22.78 -22.19 32.20
N GLY A 12 -23.56 -21.15 32.36
CA GLY A 12 -23.91 -20.53 33.63
C GLY A 12 -25.42 -20.30 33.76
N SER A 13 -25.97 -20.88 34.77
CA SER A 13 -27.32 -21.18 35.15
C SER A 13 -28.29 -20.00 35.29
N SER A 14 -29.54 -20.32 35.01
CA SER A 14 -30.78 -19.58 35.24
C SER A 14 -31.06 -19.20 36.72
N LEU A 15 -31.54 -17.99 36.94
CA LEU A 15 -32.35 -17.64 38.08
C LEU A 15 -33.60 -16.89 37.63
N ARG A 16 -34.75 -17.55 37.79
CA ARG A 16 -36.09 -16.98 37.64
C ARG A 16 -36.37 -16.02 38.79
N ARG A 17 -36.85 -14.80 38.50
CA ARG A 17 -37.77 -14.09 39.39
C ARG A 17 -38.88 -13.46 38.57
N SER A 18 -40.07 -13.90 38.88
CA SER A 18 -41.35 -13.35 38.41
C SER A 18 -41.67 -12.06 39.18
N SER A 19 -42.13 -11.02 38.50
CA SER A 19 -42.94 -9.97 39.12
C SER A 19 -43.77 -9.25 38.04
N LEU A 20 -45.01 -9.04 38.44
CA LEU A 20 -46.24 -8.70 37.74
C LEU A 20 -46.23 -7.32 36.98
N LEU A 21 -46.93 -7.36 35.89
CA LEU A 21 -47.79 -6.37 35.18
C LEU A 21 -47.80 -4.90 35.63
N ALA A 22 -47.51 -4.02 34.62
CA ALA A 22 -48.31 -2.84 34.32
C ALA A 22 -48.32 -2.66 32.82
N ALA A 23 -49.45 -2.87 32.17
CA ALA A 23 -49.64 -2.66 30.73
C ALA A 23 -49.91 -1.16 30.48
N THR A 24 -48.93 -0.46 29.98
CA THR A 24 -49.13 0.82 29.30
C THR A 24 -49.00 0.57 27.80
N ALA A 25 -50.11 0.64 27.08
CA ALA A 25 -50.15 0.58 25.62
C ALA A 25 -49.56 1.88 25.04
N SER A 26 -48.27 1.84 24.79
CA SER A 26 -47.59 2.85 23.94
C SER A 26 -47.81 2.42 22.50
N LEU A 27 -48.62 3.21 21.78
CA LEU A 27 -48.77 3.09 20.35
C LEU A 27 -47.44 3.46 19.68
N PHE A 28 -46.57 2.46 19.45
CA PHE A 28 -45.39 2.62 18.57
C PHE A 28 -45.91 2.73 17.13
N CYS A 29 -45.96 3.92 16.61
CA CYS A 29 -45.95 4.13 15.16
C CYS A 29 -44.63 3.54 14.64
N LEU A 30 -44.68 2.29 14.20
CA LEU A 30 -43.65 1.72 13.31
C LEU A 30 -43.72 2.54 12.01
N GLY A 31 -42.95 3.61 11.97
CA GLY A 31 -42.59 4.23 10.70
C GLY A 31 -41.79 3.16 9.94
N ALA A 32 -42.43 2.51 8.96
CA ALA A 32 -41.73 1.71 7.99
C ALA A 32 -40.76 2.67 7.27
N SER A 33 -39.50 2.73 7.72
CA SER A 33 -38.44 3.25 6.89
C SER A 33 -38.36 2.32 5.69
N THR A 34 -38.96 2.73 4.56
CA THR A 34 -38.71 2.11 3.26
C THR A 34 -37.21 2.32 3.04
N ALA A 35 -36.42 1.26 3.21
CA ALA A 35 -35.07 1.26 2.72
C ALA A 35 -35.17 1.64 1.22
N ALA A 36 -34.68 2.81 0.85
CA ALA A 36 -34.61 3.20 -0.55
C ALA A 36 -33.76 2.13 -1.25
N SER A 37 -34.37 1.45 -2.22
CA SER A 37 -33.61 0.52 -3.06
C SER A 37 -32.58 1.34 -3.83
N ALA A 38 -31.33 0.87 -3.86
CA ALA A 38 -30.29 1.44 -4.69
C ALA A 38 -30.79 1.55 -6.14
N ALA A 39 -30.71 2.73 -6.72
CA ALA A 39 -31.06 2.95 -8.12
C ALA A 39 -29.83 2.66 -9.00
N THR A 40 -30.10 2.23 -10.24
CA THR A 40 -29.04 2.14 -11.26
C THR A 40 -29.21 3.30 -12.24
N LEU A 41 -28.14 4.09 -12.39
CA LEU A 41 -28.02 5.15 -13.37
C LEU A 41 -27.09 4.69 -14.49
N CYS A 42 -27.55 4.79 -15.73
CA CYS A 42 -26.72 4.44 -16.88
C CYS A 42 -26.00 5.66 -17.47
N VAL A 43 -24.80 5.40 -18.02
CA VAL A 43 -24.00 6.40 -18.73
C VAL A 43 -23.60 5.83 -20.08
N ASN A 44 -23.82 6.58 -21.16
CA ASN A 44 -23.30 6.25 -22.50
C ASN A 44 -22.89 7.52 -23.26
N PRO A 45 -21.97 7.40 -24.24
CA PRO A 45 -21.63 8.53 -25.09
C PRO A 45 -22.86 9.09 -25.83
N GLY A 46 -23.19 10.35 -25.60
CA GLY A 46 -24.33 11.00 -26.20
C GLY A 46 -25.62 10.98 -25.39
N GLY A 47 -25.70 10.31 -24.24
CA GLY A 47 -26.82 10.36 -23.31
C GLY A 47 -28.15 9.83 -23.89
N THR A 48 -28.06 8.78 -24.70
CA THR A 48 -29.26 8.18 -25.36
C THR A 48 -30.00 7.24 -24.43
N SER A 49 -31.26 6.94 -24.75
CA SER A 49 -32.09 5.97 -24.00
C SER A 49 -32.28 6.29 -22.51
N GLY A 50 -32.22 7.56 -22.13
CA GLY A 50 -32.40 8.02 -20.74
C GLY A 50 -31.11 7.98 -19.90
N CYS A 51 -30.01 7.53 -20.45
CA CYS A 51 -28.72 7.56 -19.78
C CYS A 51 -28.12 8.97 -19.71
N LYS A 52 -27.17 9.18 -18.82
CA LYS A 52 -26.35 10.40 -18.81
C LYS A 52 -25.28 10.34 -19.89
N SER A 53 -24.87 11.49 -20.40
CA SER A 53 -23.79 11.58 -21.41
C SER A 53 -22.39 11.65 -20.78
N THR A 54 -22.29 11.93 -19.48
CA THR A 54 -21.04 12.00 -18.72
C THR A 54 -21.19 11.25 -17.40
N ILE A 55 -20.08 10.71 -16.90
CA ILE A 55 -20.04 10.02 -15.62
C ILE A 55 -20.31 11.01 -14.49
N SER A 56 -19.72 12.21 -14.54
CA SER A 56 -19.95 13.28 -13.54
C SER A 56 -21.41 13.70 -13.42
N ALA A 57 -22.18 13.69 -14.54
CA ALA A 57 -23.61 13.97 -14.52
C ALA A 57 -24.41 12.84 -13.82
N ALA A 58 -23.97 11.60 -13.96
CA ALA A 58 -24.56 10.47 -13.24
C ALA A 58 -24.22 10.53 -11.74
N VAL A 59 -22.95 10.78 -11.38
CA VAL A 59 -22.50 10.95 -9.99
C VAL A 59 -23.28 12.08 -9.30
N SER A 60 -23.48 13.21 -9.98
CA SER A 60 -24.25 14.35 -9.44
C SER A 60 -25.74 14.05 -9.24
N ALA A 61 -26.30 13.13 -10.02
CA ALA A 61 -27.71 12.72 -9.92
C ALA A 61 -27.91 11.55 -8.94
N ALA A 62 -26.88 10.80 -8.62
CA ALA A 62 -26.91 9.63 -7.74
C ALA A 62 -27.19 10.03 -6.30
N LYS A 63 -27.76 9.09 -5.56
CA LYS A 63 -27.90 9.14 -4.10
C LYS A 63 -26.93 8.13 -3.48
N ALA A 64 -26.68 8.28 -2.19
CA ALA A 64 -25.86 7.32 -1.47
C ALA A 64 -26.37 5.88 -1.62
N GLY A 65 -25.48 4.99 -2.03
CA GLY A 65 -25.76 3.58 -2.30
C GLY A 65 -26.20 3.25 -3.73
N ASP A 66 -26.38 4.25 -4.59
CA ASP A 66 -26.75 4.01 -6.00
C ASP A 66 -25.59 3.38 -6.80
N VAL A 67 -25.94 2.75 -7.92
CA VAL A 67 -25.02 2.15 -8.88
C VAL A 67 -25.00 2.99 -10.15
N ILE A 68 -23.81 3.27 -10.66
CA ILE A 68 -23.61 3.94 -11.96
C ILE A 68 -22.98 2.90 -12.90
N GLU A 69 -23.73 2.49 -13.91
CA GLU A 69 -23.26 1.59 -14.95
C GLU A 69 -22.80 2.39 -16.18
N VAL A 70 -21.56 2.15 -16.60
CA VAL A 70 -20.92 2.95 -17.66
C VAL A 70 -20.65 2.09 -18.88
N ALA A 71 -21.24 2.46 -20.00
CA ALA A 71 -21.03 1.82 -21.30
C ALA A 71 -19.64 2.13 -21.87
N THR A 72 -19.23 1.34 -22.86
CA THR A 72 -18.01 1.59 -23.63
C THR A 72 -18.02 3.00 -24.22
N GLY A 73 -16.92 3.73 -24.02
CA GLY A 73 -16.74 5.08 -24.53
C GLY A 73 -15.50 5.74 -23.95
N VAL A 74 -15.12 6.89 -24.50
CA VAL A 74 -14.10 7.76 -23.93
C VAL A 74 -14.78 8.95 -23.28
N TYR A 75 -14.57 9.11 -21.99
CA TYR A 75 -15.14 10.15 -21.15
C TYR A 75 -14.03 11.12 -20.76
N ALA A 76 -14.00 12.29 -21.43
CA ALA A 76 -12.97 13.30 -21.20
C ALA A 76 -13.35 14.16 -19.97
N GLU A 77 -13.10 13.65 -18.79
CA GLU A 77 -13.49 14.26 -17.52
C GLU A 77 -12.68 13.76 -16.34
N GLN A 78 -12.62 14.55 -15.25
CA GLN A 78 -12.30 14.08 -13.92
C GLN A 78 -13.60 13.73 -13.20
N VAL A 79 -13.69 12.55 -12.65
CA VAL A 79 -14.86 12.10 -11.88
C VAL A 79 -14.62 12.31 -10.39
N THR A 80 -15.38 13.20 -9.76
CA THR A 80 -15.26 13.45 -8.30
C THR A 80 -16.43 12.82 -7.55
N ILE A 81 -16.14 11.93 -6.61
CA ILE A 81 -17.10 11.17 -5.79
C ILE A 81 -17.02 11.67 -4.35
N THR A 82 -18.16 12.16 -3.81
CA THR A 82 -18.25 12.71 -2.45
C THR A 82 -19.29 11.99 -1.59
N GLN A 83 -19.76 10.83 -2.04
CA GLN A 83 -20.76 10.02 -1.33
C GLN A 83 -20.58 8.54 -1.65
N SER A 84 -21.19 7.68 -0.82
CA SER A 84 -21.23 6.23 -1.08
C SER A 84 -21.91 5.94 -2.42
N LEU A 85 -21.27 5.21 -3.31
CA LEU A 85 -21.83 4.68 -4.55
C LEU A 85 -20.98 3.58 -5.16
N SER A 86 -21.53 2.85 -6.11
CA SER A 86 -20.78 1.93 -6.97
C SER A 86 -20.71 2.50 -8.39
N MET A 87 -19.50 2.61 -8.95
CA MET A 87 -19.27 2.99 -10.34
C MET A 87 -18.61 1.82 -11.05
N VAL A 88 -19.32 1.22 -12.00
CA VAL A 88 -18.92 -0.02 -12.65
C VAL A 88 -19.05 0.07 -14.17
N ALA A 89 -18.16 -0.59 -14.89
CA ALA A 89 -18.35 -0.82 -16.31
C ALA A 89 -19.55 -1.74 -16.54
N GLU A 90 -20.39 -1.47 -17.54
CA GLU A 90 -21.40 -2.43 -17.98
C GLU A 90 -20.73 -3.77 -18.35
N ALA A 91 -21.48 -4.86 -18.26
CA ALA A 91 -20.96 -6.18 -18.56
C ALA A 91 -20.41 -6.25 -20.00
N GLY A 92 -19.10 -6.51 -20.11
CA GLY A 92 -18.38 -6.56 -21.40
C GLY A 92 -18.04 -5.20 -22.00
N ALA A 93 -18.31 -4.11 -21.29
CA ALA A 93 -17.90 -2.77 -21.71
C ALA A 93 -16.45 -2.46 -21.31
N SER A 94 -15.87 -1.46 -21.98
CA SER A 94 -14.52 -0.95 -21.72
C SER A 94 -14.55 0.59 -21.72
N PRO A 95 -15.07 1.20 -20.66
CA PRO A 95 -15.09 2.65 -20.52
C PRO A 95 -13.69 3.19 -20.22
N VAL A 96 -13.35 4.32 -20.84
CA VAL A 96 -12.09 5.03 -20.65
C VAL A 96 -12.37 6.40 -20.05
N ILE A 97 -11.79 6.69 -18.89
CA ILE A 97 -11.72 8.04 -18.34
C ILE A 97 -10.40 8.66 -18.80
N GLU A 98 -10.48 9.68 -19.62
CA GLU A 98 -9.33 10.42 -20.14
C GLU A 98 -9.25 11.78 -19.45
N ALA A 99 -8.31 11.91 -18.50
CA ALA A 99 -8.20 13.09 -17.65
C ALA A 99 -7.17 14.11 -18.16
N LYS A 100 -6.98 14.19 -19.46
CA LYS A 100 -5.97 15.05 -20.09
C LYS A 100 -6.13 16.52 -19.69
N GLY A 101 -5.09 17.05 -19.01
CA GLY A 101 -5.08 18.42 -18.51
C GLY A 101 -5.91 18.64 -17.24
N LEU A 102 -6.45 17.57 -16.65
CA LEU A 102 -7.14 17.58 -15.37
C LEU A 102 -6.23 17.02 -14.28
N SER A 103 -6.53 17.33 -13.03
CA SER A 103 -5.68 16.92 -11.91
C SER A 103 -5.64 15.40 -11.78
N ASN A 104 -6.78 14.76 -11.63
CA ASN A 104 -6.89 13.32 -11.42
C ASN A 104 -7.92 12.70 -12.40
N GLY A 105 -7.85 11.39 -12.60
CA GLY A 105 -8.88 10.68 -13.35
C GLY A 105 -10.15 10.48 -12.53
N ILE A 106 -10.02 9.79 -11.39
CA ILE A 106 -11.11 9.60 -10.41
C ILE A 106 -10.63 10.14 -9.06
N PHE A 107 -11.44 10.99 -8.44
CA PHE A 107 -11.17 11.54 -7.12
C PHE A 107 -12.29 11.18 -6.15
N ILE A 108 -12.03 10.23 -5.23
CA ILE A 108 -12.93 9.93 -4.10
C ILE A 108 -12.56 10.90 -2.98
N ASN A 109 -13.39 11.92 -2.79
CA ASN A 109 -13.07 13.11 -2.00
C ASN A 109 -13.87 13.17 -0.69
N GLY A 110 -13.26 12.71 0.38
CA GLY A 110 -13.74 12.84 1.75
C GLY A 110 -13.18 14.04 2.52
N MET A 111 -12.42 14.92 1.89
CA MET A 111 -11.67 16.01 2.51
C MET A 111 -12.50 16.99 3.33
N SER A 112 -13.77 17.18 2.97
CA SER A 112 -14.66 18.12 3.68
C SER A 112 -14.92 17.74 5.14
N ALA A 113 -14.71 16.48 5.51
CA ALA A 113 -14.88 15.96 6.87
C ALA A 113 -13.55 15.73 7.61
N ALA A 114 -12.41 15.91 6.93
CA ALA A 114 -11.10 15.64 7.51
C ALA A 114 -10.90 16.30 8.90
N PRO A 115 -10.29 15.61 9.87
CA PRO A 115 -9.59 14.33 9.77
C PRO A 115 -10.48 13.07 9.93
N ALA A 116 -11.79 13.20 10.12
CA ALA A 116 -12.69 12.04 10.13
C ALA A 116 -12.96 11.60 8.68
N PRO A 117 -13.25 10.31 8.42
CA PRO A 117 -13.63 9.85 7.10
C PRO A 117 -14.84 10.61 6.57
N GLY A 118 -14.72 11.16 5.36
CA GLY A 118 -15.78 11.96 4.75
C GLY A 118 -16.65 11.19 3.75
N VAL A 119 -16.10 10.10 3.22
CA VAL A 119 -16.76 9.20 2.27
C VAL A 119 -16.47 7.76 2.70
N ALA A 120 -17.45 6.88 2.51
CA ALA A 120 -17.26 5.46 2.76
C ALA A 120 -18.08 4.62 1.78
N SER A 121 -17.68 3.34 1.64
CA SER A 121 -18.38 2.34 0.83
C SER A 121 -18.52 2.78 -0.63
N VAL A 122 -17.38 2.95 -1.30
CA VAL A 122 -17.31 3.25 -2.74
C VAL A 122 -16.71 2.06 -3.49
N LEU A 123 -17.32 1.70 -4.61
CA LEU A 123 -16.79 0.69 -5.53
C LEU A 123 -16.45 1.34 -6.88
N ILE A 124 -15.23 1.10 -7.37
CA ILE A 124 -14.77 1.47 -8.72
C ILE A 124 -14.32 0.22 -9.44
N SER A 125 -14.95 -0.11 -10.58
CA SER A 125 -14.64 -1.37 -11.26
C SER A 125 -14.69 -1.31 -12.78
N GLY A 126 -13.65 -1.82 -13.45
CA GLY A 126 -13.65 -2.11 -14.88
C GLY A 126 -13.33 -0.93 -15.80
N PHE A 127 -12.65 0.09 -15.30
CA PHE A 127 -12.26 1.29 -16.07
C PHE A 127 -10.83 1.25 -16.56
N THR A 128 -10.57 1.89 -17.70
CA THR A 128 -9.25 2.43 -18.01
C THR A 128 -9.22 3.91 -17.59
N VAL A 129 -8.23 4.30 -16.79
CA VAL A 129 -8.04 5.67 -16.30
C VAL A 129 -6.68 6.17 -16.74
N ARG A 130 -6.65 7.28 -17.49
CA ARG A 130 -5.39 7.72 -18.10
C ARG A 130 -5.25 9.24 -18.28
N ASP A 131 -3.99 9.63 -18.52
CA ASP A 131 -3.58 10.98 -18.94
C ASP A 131 -3.86 12.10 -17.93
N ALA A 132 -4.07 11.78 -16.64
CA ALA A 132 -4.16 12.78 -15.60
C ALA A 132 -2.83 13.52 -15.39
N ASN A 133 -2.91 14.74 -14.89
CA ASN A 133 -1.72 15.51 -14.50
C ASN A 133 -1.00 14.89 -13.29
N PHE A 134 -1.78 14.36 -12.35
CA PHE A 134 -1.32 13.70 -11.12
C PHE A 134 -1.87 12.28 -11.08
N GLU A 135 -2.75 11.97 -10.13
CA GLU A 135 -3.21 10.63 -9.84
C GLU A 135 -4.20 10.06 -10.87
N GLY A 136 -4.06 8.78 -11.18
CA GLY A 136 -5.10 8.08 -11.91
C GLY A 136 -6.37 7.96 -11.06
N ILE A 137 -6.26 7.36 -9.88
CA ILE A 137 -7.35 7.22 -8.91
C ILE A 137 -6.85 7.69 -7.55
N LEU A 138 -7.36 8.82 -7.07
CA LEU A 138 -7.07 9.38 -5.75
C LEU A 138 -8.21 9.07 -4.78
N VAL A 139 -7.88 8.48 -3.64
CA VAL A 139 -8.77 8.31 -2.49
C VAL A 139 -8.25 9.20 -1.38
N ALA A 140 -8.96 10.25 -1.01
CA ALA A 140 -8.56 11.14 0.06
C ALA A 140 -9.59 11.16 1.19
N ASN A 141 -9.14 10.78 2.39
CA ASN A 141 -9.94 10.79 3.61
C ASN A 141 -11.25 10.01 3.50
N ALA A 142 -11.15 8.74 3.05
CA ALA A 142 -12.29 7.85 2.83
C ALA A 142 -12.00 6.43 3.33
N ASP A 143 -13.05 5.72 3.75
CA ASP A 143 -12.96 4.36 4.26
C ASP A 143 -13.77 3.38 3.40
N ASP A 144 -13.42 2.07 3.48
CA ASP A 144 -14.17 1.00 2.81
C ASP A 144 -14.33 1.27 1.29
N VAL A 145 -13.23 1.67 0.65
CA VAL A 145 -13.19 1.88 -0.81
C VAL A 145 -12.67 0.62 -1.47
N THR A 146 -13.37 0.12 -2.48
CA THR A 146 -12.94 -1.01 -3.31
C THR A 146 -12.63 -0.54 -4.72
N ILE A 147 -11.38 -0.72 -5.16
CA ILE A 147 -10.91 -0.43 -6.51
C ILE A 147 -10.51 -1.76 -7.14
N VAL A 148 -11.27 -2.24 -8.13
CA VAL A 148 -11.07 -3.60 -8.64
C VAL A 148 -11.13 -3.71 -10.16
N GLY A 149 -10.14 -4.39 -10.74
CA GLY A 149 -10.13 -4.75 -12.16
C GLY A 149 -10.02 -3.53 -13.10
N ASN A 150 -9.34 -2.47 -12.68
CA ASN A 150 -9.09 -1.29 -13.51
C ASN A 150 -7.71 -1.36 -14.16
N VAL A 151 -7.54 -0.64 -15.26
CA VAL A 151 -6.25 -0.33 -15.88
C VAL A 151 -5.97 1.15 -15.66
N VAL A 152 -4.92 1.47 -14.92
CA VAL A 152 -4.57 2.85 -14.54
C VAL A 152 -3.19 3.15 -15.13
N THR A 153 -3.13 4.05 -16.10
CA THR A 153 -1.94 4.18 -16.94
C THR A 153 -1.66 5.61 -17.38
N GLU A 154 -0.38 5.94 -17.48
CA GLU A 154 0.09 7.23 -18.02
C GLU A 154 -0.44 8.47 -17.26
N ASN A 155 -0.68 8.37 -15.97
CA ASN A 155 -1.07 9.48 -15.10
C ASN A 155 0.19 10.06 -14.44
N ASN A 156 0.70 11.16 -14.94
CA ASN A 156 1.90 11.86 -14.46
C ASN A 156 2.22 13.05 -15.38
N LYS A 157 1.23 13.60 -16.05
CA LYS A 157 1.49 14.56 -17.14
C LYS A 157 2.02 15.92 -16.65
N SER A 158 1.90 16.21 -15.34
CA SER A 158 2.46 17.43 -14.72
C SER A 158 3.89 17.24 -14.23
N LEU A 159 4.40 16.01 -14.16
CA LEU A 159 5.72 15.70 -13.65
C LEU A 159 6.80 16.32 -14.51
N ASN A 160 7.62 17.16 -13.90
CA ASN A 160 8.82 17.75 -14.50
C ASN A 160 10.08 17.13 -13.90
N ILE A 161 10.48 16.00 -14.42
CA ILE A 161 11.65 15.23 -13.97
C ILE A 161 12.92 16.09 -13.91
N SER A 162 13.14 16.94 -14.90
CA SER A 162 14.38 17.75 -14.97
C SER A 162 14.48 18.78 -13.83
N ALA A 163 13.35 19.19 -13.27
CA ALA A 163 13.28 20.15 -12.18
C ALA A 163 12.95 19.49 -10.82
N GLY A 164 12.60 18.20 -10.81
CA GLY A 164 12.10 17.50 -9.61
C GLY A 164 10.87 18.20 -9.05
N THR A 165 9.90 18.55 -9.89
CA THR A 165 8.71 19.32 -9.48
C THR A 165 7.45 18.82 -10.13
N CYS A 166 6.31 19.04 -9.42
CA CYS A 166 4.96 18.72 -9.86
C CYS A 166 4.11 19.98 -9.95
N PRO A 167 4.23 20.78 -11.04
CA PRO A 167 3.51 22.04 -11.15
C PRO A 167 1.98 21.88 -11.04
N GLY A 168 1.36 22.61 -10.14
CA GLY A 168 -0.09 22.60 -9.93
C GLY A 168 -0.60 21.50 -9.01
N MET A 169 0.29 20.78 -8.33
CA MET A 169 -0.06 19.79 -7.33
C MET A 169 -0.95 20.38 -6.23
N PRO A 170 -1.99 19.67 -5.80
CA PRO A 170 -2.86 20.12 -4.71
C PRO A 170 -2.09 20.30 -3.41
N ALA A 171 -2.46 21.33 -2.63
CA ALA A 171 -1.76 21.68 -1.39
C ALA A 171 -1.93 20.65 -0.26
N PHE A 172 -2.79 19.66 -0.42
CA PHE A 172 -2.98 18.57 0.54
C PHE A 172 -2.10 17.35 0.21
N GLU A 173 -1.47 17.31 -0.95
CA GLU A 173 -0.48 16.30 -1.29
C GLU A 173 0.91 16.83 -0.93
N THR A 174 1.69 15.99 -0.25
CA THR A 174 3.10 16.30 0.05
C THR A 174 3.93 15.24 -0.62
N ASN A 175 4.73 15.64 -1.61
CA ASN A 175 5.57 14.71 -2.35
C ASN A 175 7.05 15.02 -2.18
N GLU A 176 7.82 14.00 -2.38
CA GLU A 176 9.23 14.13 -2.69
C GLU A 176 9.33 14.42 -4.21
N GLY A 177 10.02 15.43 -4.62
CA GLY A 177 10.01 16.12 -5.93
C GLY A 177 9.84 15.36 -7.26
N ASP A 178 9.87 14.05 -7.30
CA ASP A 178 9.67 13.13 -8.43
C ASP A 178 8.48 12.17 -8.25
N ASP A 179 7.84 12.24 -7.09
CA ASP A 179 6.72 11.42 -6.65
C ASP A 179 5.38 12.15 -6.91
N CYS A 180 5.02 12.35 -8.15
CA CYS A 180 3.71 12.85 -8.50
C CYS A 180 3.12 12.11 -9.70
N GLY A 181 1.91 11.60 -9.53
CA GLY A 181 1.21 10.86 -10.54
C GLY A 181 1.30 9.36 -10.36
N GLU A 182 0.90 8.89 -9.20
CA GLU A 182 0.67 7.48 -8.97
C GLU A 182 -0.55 6.99 -9.74
N GLY A 183 -0.50 5.71 -10.11
CA GLY A 183 -1.68 5.10 -10.69
C GLY A 183 -2.85 5.14 -9.71
N ILE A 184 -2.65 4.67 -8.49
CA ILE A 184 -3.67 4.64 -7.43
C ILE A 184 -3.07 5.16 -6.13
N HIS A 185 -3.69 6.16 -5.53
CA HIS A 185 -3.25 6.75 -4.27
C HIS A 185 -4.34 6.66 -3.18
N LEU A 186 -4.00 6.02 -2.05
CA LEU A 186 -4.83 5.94 -0.85
C LEU A 186 -4.26 6.87 0.22
N MET A 187 -4.82 8.06 0.38
CA MET A 187 -4.38 9.11 1.30
C MET A 187 -5.34 9.26 2.48
N GLY A 188 -4.88 8.94 3.70
CA GLY A 188 -5.75 8.93 4.88
C GLY A 188 -6.94 8.00 4.72
N ALA A 189 -6.73 6.82 4.14
CA ALA A 189 -7.75 5.84 3.83
C ALA A 189 -7.66 4.62 4.76
N ALA A 190 -8.82 4.08 5.15
CA ALA A 190 -8.83 2.89 6.00
C ALA A 190 -9.75 1.79 5.45
N TYR A 191 -9.39 0.54 5.76
CA TYR A 191 -10.16 -0.67 5.42
C TYR A 191 -10.52 -0.77 3.93
N SER A 192 -9.71 -0.15 3.07
CA SER A 192 -9.92 -0.13 1.62
C SER A 192 -9.21 -1.30 0.93
N THR A 193 -9.72 -1.69 -0.23
CA THR A 193 -9.19 -2.82 -1.01
C THR A 193 -8.88 -2.38 -2.43
N VAL A 194 -7.62 -2.59 -2.85
CA VAL A 194 -7.16 -2.42 -4.24
C VAL A 194 -6.86 -3.80 -4.79
N LEU A 195 -7.68 -4.30 -5.71
CA LEU A 195 -7.70 -5.70 -6.11
C LEU A 195 -7.66 -5.88 -7.63
N ARG A 196 -6.72 -6.68 -8.14
CA ARG A 196 -6.64 -7.06 -9.56
C ARG A 196 -6.63 -5.89 -10.53
N ASN A 197 -5.99 -4.79 -10.15
CA ASN A 197 -5.76 -3.68 -11.07
C ASN A 197 -4.43 -3.85 -11.78
N THR A 198 -4.30 -3.22 -12.94
CA THR A 198 -3.01 -2.99 -13.60
C THR A 198 -2.67 -1.51 -13.45
N SER A 199 -1.55 -1.20 -12.78
CA SER A 199 -1.01 0.15 -12.64
C SER A 199 0.33 0.24 -13.36
N GLN A 200 0.39 1.00 -14.46
CA GLN A 200 1.57 1.02 -15.32
C GLN A 200 1.81 2.38 -15.98
N TYR A 201 3.07 2.71 -16.26
CA TYR A 201 3.47 3.94 -16.96
C TYR A 201 3.03 5.23 -16.25
N ASN A 202 2.74 5.17 -14.97
CA ASN A 202 2.54 6.33 -14.11
C ASN A 202 3.90 6.79 -13.56
N SER A 203 3.96 7.77 -12.65
CA SER A 203 5.21 8.05 -11.93
C SER A 203 5.57 6.88 -11.03
N GLY A 204 4.74 6.60 -10.05
CA GLY A 204 4.73 5.41 -9.22
C GLY A 204 3.47 4.57 -9.44
N GLY A 205 3.41 3.39 -8.83
CA GLY A 205 2.32 2.45 -9.08
C GLY A 205 1.12 2.63 -8.16
N ILE A 206 1.28 2.29 -6.89
CA ILE A 206 0.23 2.39 -5.86
C ILE A 206 0.86 2.99 -4.60
N LEU A 207 0.30 4.10 -4.11
CA LEU A 207 0.75 4.78 -2.89
C LEU A 207 -0.29 4.67 -1.78
N ILE A 208 0.17 4.42 -0.56
CA ILE A 208 -0.60 4.57 0.68
C ILE A 208 0.11 5.61 1.54
N SER A 209 -0.55 6.72 1.83
CA SER A 209 0.02 7.82 2.59
C SER A 209 -0.93 8.40 3.65
N ASP A 210 -0.49 9.34 4.45
CA ASP A 210 -1.20 9.76 5.67
C ASP A 210 -1.42 11.27 5.83
N GLU A 211 -1.30 12.05 4.77
CA GLU A 211 -1.41 13.51 4.83
C GLU A 211 -2.75 14.01 5.36
N THR A 212 -3.81 13.24 5.11
CA THR A 212 -5.18 13.61 5.53
C THR A 212 -5.67 12.86 6.76
N GLY A 213 -4.92 11.88 7.23
CA GLY A 213 -5.24 11.04 8.38
C GLY A 213 -4.50 9.71 8.36
N ILE A 214 -4.70 8.88 9.37
CA ILE A 214 -4.09 7.55 9.41
C ILE A 214 -4.59 6.71 8.23
N SER A 215 -3.66 6.13 7.47
CA SER A 215 -3.96 5.07 6.50
C SER A 215 -3.72 3.70 7.11
N HIS A 216 -4.78 2.91 7.32
CA HIS A 216 -4.64 1.65 8.03
C HIS A 216 -5.63 0.58 7.59
N GLY A 217 -5.21 -0.69 7.79
CA GLY A 217 -6.07 -1.84 7.51
C GLY A 217 -6.43 -2.01 6.04
N ASN A 218 -5.70 -1.36 5.14
CA ASN A 218 -5.91 -1.48 3.71
C ASN A 218 -5.31 -2.77 3.17
N LEU A 219 -5.92 -3.33 2.12
CA LEU A 219 -5.49 -4.53 1.43
C LEU A 219 -5.20 -4.22 -0.04
N ILE A 220 -3.94 -4.32 -0.43
CA ILE A 220 -3.49 -4.20 -1.82
C ILE A 220 -3.16 -5.60 -2.31
N ARG A 221 -3.98 -6.15 -3.22
CA ARG A 221 -3.89 -7.58 -3.51
C ARG A 221 -4.10 -7.92 -4.98
N GLU A 222 -3.30 -8.89 -5.46
CA GLU A 222 -3.44 -9.46 -6.81
C GLU A 222 -3.37 -8.39 -7.91
N ASN A 223 -2.63 -7.29 -7.69
CA ASN A 223 -2.41 -6.26 -8.71
C ASN A 223 -1.15 -6.55 -9.52
N VAL A 224 -1.13 -6.09 -10.75
CA VAL A 224 0.06 -5.98 -11.60
C VAL A 224 0.51 -4.52 -11.58
N VAL A 225 1.67 -4.27 -11.03
CA VAL A 225 2.25 -2.93 -10.87
C VAL A 225 3.59 -2.91 -11.57
N GLU A 226 3.62 -2.31 -12.76
CA GLU A 226 4.78 -2.46 -13.62
C GLU A 226 5.10 -1.22 -14.46
N ASN A 227 6.38 -1.08 -14.80
CA ASN A 227 6.82 -0.04 -15.72
C ASN A 227 6.46 1.38 -15.27
N ASN A 228 6.42 1.66 -13.98
CA ASN A 228 6.28 3.00 -13.44
C ASN A 228 7.70 3.58 -13.27
N PRO A 229 8.16 4.47 -14.16
CA PRO A 229 9.60 4.66 -14.38
C PRO A 229 10.30 5.52 -13.33
N TYR A 230 9.57 6.26 -12.49
CA TYR A 230 10.17 7.32 -11.69
C TYR A 230 10.12 7.06 -10.18
N ASP A 231 9.19 6.24 -9.71
CA ASP A 231 9.06 5.89 -8.31
C ASP A 231 8.75 4.40 -8.11
N CYS A 232 8.43 4.01 -6.88
CA CYS A 232 8.20 2.64 -6.44
C CYS A 232 6.98 1.98 -7.12
N GLY A 233 6.98 0.66 -7.12
CA GLY A 233 5.80 -0.09 -7.53
C GLY A 233 4.65 0.08 -6.54
N ILE A 234 4.87 -0.29 -5.27
CA ILE A 234 3.87 -0.12 -4.21
C ILE A 234 4.55 0.55 -3.02
N THR A 235 4.01 1.68 -2.57
CA THR A 235 4.61 2.51 -1.52
C THR A 235 3.69 2.63 -0.32
N MET A 236 4.24 2.48 0.86
CA MET A 236 3.63 2.80 2.15
C MET A 236 4.47 3.89 2.81
N ALA A 237 4.12 5.16 2.60
CA ALA A 237 4.90 6.31 3.06
C ALA A 237 4.13 7.17 4.07
N SER A 238 4.72 7.37 5.26
CA SER A 238 4.16 8.30 6.23
C SER A 238 4.78 9.68 6.01
N HIS A 239 4.09 10.53 5.27
CA HIS A 239 4.52 11.91 5.03
C HIS A 239 4.18 12.86 6.19
N GLY A 240 3.21 12.47 7.03
CA GLY A 240 2.65 13.31 8.07
C GLY A 240 1.61 14.30 7.55
N PRO A 241 0.96 15.04 8.44
CA PRO A 241 -0.24 15.80 8.10
C PRO A 241 0.04 16.96 7.14
N ALA A 242 -0.82 17.17 6.17
CA ALA A 242 -0.85 18.34 5.29
C ALA A 242 -1.32 19.59 6.07
N THR A 243 -0.41 20.18 6.81
CA THR A 243 -0.70 21.27 7.78
C THR A 243 -1.26 22.54 7.14
N SER A 244 -1.05 22.71 5.84
CA SER A 244 -1.58 23.84 5.07
C SER A 244 -3.10 23.76 4.87
N VAL A 245 -3.68 22.56 4.95
CA VAL A 245 -5.11 22.31 4.68
C VAL A 245 -5.84 21.73 5.89
N ILE A 246 -5.12 21.00 6.78
CA ILE A 246 -5.70 20.33 7.93
C ILE A 246 -5.01 20.83 9.20
N PRO A 247 -5.73 21.34 10.21
CA PRO A 247 -5.14 21.81 11.45
C PRO A 247 -4.41 20.66 12.21
N THR A 248 -3.10 20.73 12.33
CA THR A 248 -2.21 19.73 12.93
C THR A 248 -2.61 19.22 14.32
N ALA A 249 -3.24 20.07 15.13
CA ALA A 249 -3.63 19.70 16.50
C ALA A 249 -4.71 18.62 16.60
N LYS A 250 -5.27 18.16 15.47
CA LYS A 250 -6.39 17.21 15.43
C LYS A 250 -6.12 15.96 14.60
N VAL A 251 -4.97 15.86 13.95
CA VAL A 251 -4.68 14.76 13.03
C VAL A 251 -3.77 13.74 13.69
N SER A 252 -4.28 12.53 13.89
CA SER A 252 -3.42 11.36 14.03
C SER A 252 -3.00 10.94 12.61
N TYR A 253 -1.73 10.63 12.41
CA TYR A 253 -1.18 10.20 11.14
C TYR A 253 -0.32 8.95 11.32
N GLY A 254 -0.03 8.28 10.23
CA GLY A 254 0.72 7.03 10.17
C GLY A 254 0.18 6.12 9.09
N VAL A 255 1.04 5.31 8.53
CA VAL A 255 0.70 4.24 7.57
C VAL A 255 0.92 2.91 8.28
N ILE A 256 -0.16 2.37 8.84
CA ILE A 256 -0.04 1.28 9.81
C ILE A 256 -0.97 0.10 9.52
N ASN A 257 -0.48 -1.13 9.78
CA ASN A 257 -1.27 -2.36 9.67
C ASN A 257 -1.93 -2.55 8.29
N ASN A 258 -1.26 -2.15 7.22
CA ASN A 258 -1.69 -2.41 5.85
C ASN A 258 -1.08 -3.73 5.36
N THR A 259 -1.72 -4.36 4.37
CA THR A 259 -1.28 -5.63 3.81
C THR A 259 -1.10 -5.51 2.29
N ILE A 260 0.10 -5.83 1.81
CA ILE A 260 0.46 -5.92 0.40
C ILE A 260 0.63 -7.41 0.07
N ALA A 261 -0.31 -8.00 -0.68
CA ALA A 261 -0.38 -9.45 -0.82
C ALA A 261 -0.56 -9.92 -2.27
N ASN A 262 0.19 -10.95 -2.68
CA ASN A 262 0.02 -11.60 -3.99
C ASN A 262 0.06 -10.63 -5.18
N ASN A 263 0.81 -9.54 -5.11
CA ASN A 263 0.99 -8.62 -6.24
C ASN A 263 2.21 -9.01 -7.06
N THR A 264 2.22 -8.64 -8.33
CA THR A 264 3.43 -8.57 -9.16
C THR A 264 3.88 -7.12 -9.19
N SER A 265 5.11 -6.84 -8.72
CA SER A 265 5.72 -5.51 -8.75
C SER A 265 7.06 -5.57 -9.47
N THR A 266 7.11 -5.05 -10.70
CA THR A 266 8.26 -5.26 -11.57
C THR A 266 8.57 -4.04 -12.45
N HIS A 267 9.87 -3.81 -12.72
CA HIS A 267 10.33 -2.72 -13.58
C HIS A 267 9.82 -1.33 -13.14
N ASN A 268 9.82 -1.04 -11.84
CA ASN A 268 9.46 0.28 -11.33
C ASN A 268 10.71 1.08 -10.97
N GLY A 269 10.67 2.41 -11.05
CA GLY A 269 11.71 3.35 -10.63
C GLY A 269 13.03 3.30 -11.39
N TYR A 270 13.06 2.74 -12.57
CA TYR A 270 14.31 2.50 -13.30
C TYR A 270 14.90 3.73 -13.97
N LEU A 271 14.21 4.87 -14.00
CA LEU A 271 14.72 6.11 -14.59
C LEU A 271 15.20 7.14 -13.55
N THR A 272 14.83 6.98 -12.28
CA THR A 272 15.24 7.91 -11.23
C THR A 272 16.22 7.21 -10.28
N PRO A 273 17.50 7.63 -10.23
CA PRO A 273 18.46 7.08 -9.28
C PRO A 273 18.01 7.30 -7.83
N GLY A 274 17.96 6.24 -7.05
CA GLY A 274 17.57 6.30 -5.64
C GLY A 274 16.07 6.23 -5.37
N ALA A 275 15.24 6.06 -6.40
CA ALA A 275 13.81 5.78 -6.29
C ALA A 275 13.49 4.40 -6.87
N GLY A 276 12.29 3.89 -6.60
CA GLY A 276 11.75 2.77 -7.32
C GLY A 276 11.97 1.39 -6.76
N ALA A 277 11.73 1.20 -5.47
CA ALA A 277 11.58 -0.15 -4.88
C ALA A 277 10.38 -0.89 -5.48
N GLY A 278 10.44 -2.21 -5.47
CA GLY A 278 9.24 -3.00 -5.77
C GLY A 278 8.15 -2.75 -4.74
N VAL A 279 8.49 -2.82 -3.45
CA VAL A 279 7.64 -2.41 -2.33
C VAL A 279 8.44 -1.52 -1.38
N GLY A 280 7.97 -0.30 -1.13
CA GLY A 280 8.57 0.65 -0.21
C GLY A 280 7.80 0.78 1.10
N ILE A 281 8.49 0.92 2.24
CA ILE A 281 7.94 1.21 3.56
C ILE A 281 8.74 2.36 4.15
N PHE A 282 8.19 3.57 4.16
CA PHE A 282 8.93 4.79 4.46
C PHE A 282 8.33 5.58 5.62
N ALA A 283 9.21 6.08 6.47
CA ALA A 283 8.90 7.05 7.50
C ALA A 283 10.01 8.12 7.47
N PRO A 284 10.02 9.00 6.46
CA PRO A 284 11.18 9.82 6.12
C PRO A 284 11.50 10.91 7.13
N PHE A 285 10.51 11.40 7.88
CA PHE A 285 10.66 12.57 8.73
C PHE A 285 10.43 12.26 10.22
N PRO A 286 10.96 13.11 11.13
CA PRO A 286 10.71 12.98 12.56
C PRO A 286 9.23 12.96 12.91
N GLY A 287 8.82 11.96 13.69
CA GLY A 287 7.43 11.77 14.12
C GLY A 287 6.57 10.95 13.16
N THR A 288 7.07 10.61 11.97
CA THR A 288 6.35 9.76 11.01
C THR A 288 6.41 8.28 11.39
N THR A 289 5.41 7.54 10.95
CA THR A 289 5.21 6.14 11.34
C THR A 289 4.75 5.30 10.15
N ALA A 290 5.54 4.28 9.77
CA ALA A 290 5.13 3.22 8.86
C ALA A 290 5.39 1.87 9.53
N SER A 291 4.41 1.35 10.28
CA SER A 291 4.64 0.23 11.19
C SER A 291 3.52 -0.81 11.19
N GLY A 292 3.87 -2.06 11.53
CA GLY A 292 2.90 -3.16 11.56
C GLY A 292 2.37 -3.57 10.19
N ASN A 293 2.99 -3.10 9.11
CA ASN A 293 2.58 -3.46 7.75
C ASN A 293 3.11 -4.85 7.37
N VAL A 294 2.41 -5.52 6.47
CA VAL A 294 2.72 -6.88 6.02
C VAL A 294 2.89 -6.89 4.49
N VAL A 295 4.04 -7.39 4.03
CA VAL A 295 4.35 -7.65 2.62
C VAL A 295 4.43 -9.15 2.46
N ILE A 296 3.43 -9.76 1.79
CA ILE A 296 3.26 -11.21 1.78
C ILE A 296 2.97 -11.78 0.39
N ASP A 297 3.66 -12.87 0.05
CA ASP A 297 3.40 -13.68 -1.15
C ASP A 297 3.41 -12.85 -2.46
N ASN A 298 4.26 -11.82 -2.56
CA ASN A 298 4.39 -11.02 -3.78
C ASN A 298 5.53 -11.53 -4.66
N GLU A 299 5.40 -11.31 -5.97
CA GLU A 299 6.46 -11.46 -6.97
C GLU A 299 7.09 -10.07 -7.21
N ILE A 300 8.38 -9.91 -6.87
CA ILE A 300 9.04 -8.59 -6.84
C ILE A 300 10.36 -8.65 -7.62
N SER A 301 10.45 -7.95 -8.76
CA SER A 301 11.62 -8.12 -9.62
C SER A 301 11.98 -6.91 -10.46
N TYR A 302 13.26 -6.77 -10.80
CA TYR A 302 13.80 -5.81 -11.75
C TYR A 302 13.42 -4.34 -11.46
N ASN A 303 13.32 -3.96 -10.18
CA ASN A 303 13.03 -2.59 -9.77
C ASN A 303 14.33 -1.78 -9.60
N GLY A 304 14.21 -0.46 -9.63
CA GLY A 304 15.34 0.48 -9.60
C GLY A 304 16.02 0.65 -8.24
N LEU A 305 15.42 0.12 -7.17
CA LEU A 305 15.97 -0.04 -5.81
C LEU A 305 15.82 -1.50 -5.37
N PRO A 306 16.25 -1.88 -4.16
CA PRO A 306 16.01 -3.22 -3.62
C PRO A 306 14.53 -3.61 -3.68
N GLY A 307 14.27 -4.89 -3.87
CA GLY A 307 12.93 -5.42 -4.07
C GLY A 307 11.94 -4.97 -3.00
N VAL A 308 12.29 -5.17 -1.73
CA VAL A 308 11.57 -4.55 -0.60
C VAL A 308 12.51 -3.60 0.13
N THR A 309 12.13 -2.33 0.24
CA THR A 309 12.93 -1.31 0.91
C THR A 309 12.17 -0.71 2.09
N MET A 310 12.78 -0.76 3.26
CA MET A 310 12.33 0.00 4.44
C MET A 310 13.36 1.06 4.75
N HIS A 311 12.97 2.34 4.77
CA HIS A 311 13.94 3.35 5.17
C HIS A 311 13.35 4.65 5.75
N ASN A 312 14.23 5.41 6.41
CA ASN A 312 14.03 6.81 6.73
C ASN A 312 15.31 7.60 6.40
N HIS A 313 15.13 8.84 5.96
CA HIS A 313 16.23 9.70 5.52
C HIS A 313 16.73 10.67 6.61
N ALA A 314 15.95 10.93 7.64
CA ALA A 314 16.24 11.99 8.59
C ALA A 314 16.37 11.50 10.03
N SER A 315 17.51 11.80 10.64
CA SER A 315 17.63 11.78 12.10
C SER A 315 17.05 13.07 12.66
N ALA A 316 16.12 12.95 13.62
CA ALA A 316 15.67 14.11 14.38
C ALA A 316 16.68 14.46 15.46
N PRO A 317 17.10 15.75 15.60
CA PRO A 317 17.77 16.18 16.81
C PRO A 317 16.79 16.00 17.99
N SER A 318 17.26 15.40 19.10
CA SER A 318 16.49 15.40 20.34
C SER A 318 16.14 16.85 20.74
N PRO A 319 14.88 17.20 21.10
CA PRO A 319 13.79 16.30 21.55
C PRO A 319 12.73 15.95 20.49
N ALA A 320 13.02 16.00 19.20
CA ALA A 320 12.03 15.67 18.19
C ALA A 320 11.47 14.25 18.34
N PRO A 321 10.19 13.99 17.98
CA PRO A 321 9.63 12.67 18.01
C PRO A 321 10.46 11.69 17.15
N PRO A 322 10.68 10.44 17.56
CA PRO A 322 11.39 9.47 16.76
C PRO A 322 10.57 9.08 15.52
N VAL A 323 11.24 8.61 14.49
CA VAL A 323 10.63 7.85 13.39
C VAL A 323 10.29 6.45 13.88
N ASN A 324 9.22 5.87 13.34
CA ASN A 324 8.81 4.52 13.69
C ASN A 324 8.62 3.63 12.44
N LEU A 325 9.54 2.68 12.27
CA LEU A 325 9.50 1.63 11.24
C LEU A 325 9.40 0.23 11.87
N ASN A 326 8.85 0.09 13.06
CA ASN A 326 8.85 -1.16 13.81
C ASN A 326 7.73 -2.12 13.38
N ASN A 327 7.91 -3.41 13.71
CA ASN A 327 6.91 -4.46 13.59
C ASN A 327 6.41 -4.73 12.17
N ASN A 328 7.15 -4.37 11.13
CA ASN A 328 6.81 -4.73 9.76
C ASN A 328 7.19 -6.18 9.48
N ILE A 329 6.42 -6.86 8.64
CA ILE A 329 6.59 -8.28 8.31
C ILE A 329 6.74 -8.42 6.80
N ILE A 330 7.82 -9.05 6.37
CA ILE A 330 8.12 -9.37 4.96
C ILE A 330 8.19 -10.89 4.86
N VAL A 331 7.17 -11.52 4.28
CA VAL A 331 7.02 -12.98 4.36
C VAL A 331 6.54 -13.60 3.05
N GLY A 332 7.12 -14.73 2.67
CA GLY A 332 6.64 -15.53 1.54
C GLY A 332 6.83 -14.93 0.16
N ASN A 333 7.60 -13.84 0.02
CA ASN A 333 7.79 -13.19 -1.28
C ASN A 333 8.87 -13.90 -2.10
N HIS A 334 8.73 -13.83 -3.42
CA HIS A 334 9.79 -14.18 -4.38
C HIS A 334 10.40 -12.89 -4.92
N ILE A 335 11.71 -12.71 -4.70
CA ILE A 335 12.41 -11.43 -4.92
C ILE A 335 13.68 -11.68 -5.72
N TYR A 336 13.83 -11.02 -6.89
CA TYR A 336 14.99 -11.23 -7.74
C TYR A 336 15.28 -10.08 -8.72
N GLY A 337 16.56 -9.91 -9.09
CA GLY A 337 16.99 -9.01 -10.15
C GLY A 337 16.79 -7.52 -9.87
N ASN A 338 16.66 -7.12 -8.61
CA ASN A 338 16.43 -5.74 -8.25
C ASN A 338 17.76 -4.97 -8.14
N ALA A 339 17.71 -3.64 -8.06
CA ALA A 339 18.91 -2.82 -8.01
C ALA A 339 19.47 -2.66 -6.57
N ALA A 340 20.60 -1.98 -6.46
CA ALA A 340 21.22 -1.61 -5.19
C ALA A 340 20.61 -0.33 -4.63
N ASP A 341 20.60 -0.20 -3.29
CA ASP A 341 20.45 1.10 -2.65
C ASP A 341 21.84 1.77 -2.58
N THR A 342 22.07 2.73 -3.44
CA THR A 342 23.35 3.43 -3.52
C THR A 342 23.43 4.69 -2.65
N GLN A 343 22.33 5.09 -2.02
CA GLN A 343 22.22 6.34 -1.26
C GLN A 343 22.19 6.11 0.24
N ASP A 344 21.16 5.44 0.75
CA ASP A 344 20.89 5.35 2.19
C ASP A 344 21.65 4.22 2.89
N ALA A 345 21.32 2.98 2.60
CA ALA A 345 22.03 1.85 3.13
C ALA A 345 23.43 1.73 2.50
N ALA A 346 23.58 2.22 1.28
CA ALA A 346 24.78 2.08 0.46
C ALA A 346 25.19 0.61 0.33
N THR A 347 24.27 -0.21 -0.15
CA THR A 347 24.51 -1.64 -0.39
C THR A 347 25.52 -1.85 -1.50
N ALA A 348 26.34 -2.90 -1.39
CA ALA A 348 27.46 -3.12 -2.30
C ALA A 348 27.05 -3.60 -3.71
N GLY A 349 25.78 -3.92 -3.93
CA GLY A 349 25.23 -4.41 -5.20
C GLY A 349 23.73 -4.64 -5.12
N PRO A 350 23.14 -5.21 -6.17
CA PRO A 350 21.76 -5.66 -6.22
C PRO A 350 21.31 -6.32 -4.93
N THR A 351 20.14 -5.94 -4.43
CA THR A 351 19.70 -6.32 -3.09
C THR A 351 18.22 -6.68 -3.10
N GLY A 352 17.87 -7.82 -2.52
CA GLY A 352 16.50 -8.28 -2.42
C GLY A 352 15.69 -7.47 -1.41
N ILE A 353 16.15 -7.44 -0.16
CA ILE A 353 15.47 -6.75 0.95
C ILE A 353 16.46 -5.83 1.66
N ASN A 354 16.10 -4.55 1.75
CA ASN A 354 16.87 -3.55 2.47
C ASN A 354 16.09 -3.01 3.67
N VAL A 355 16.69 -3.09 4.87
CA VAL A 355 16.13 -2.55 6.10
C VAL A 355 17.08 -1.50 6.66
N TYR A 356 16.83 -0.25 6.33
CA TYR A 356 17.65 0.90 6.74
C TYR A 356 16.89 1.81 7.71
N SER A 357 17.55 2.27 8.75
CA SER A 357 17.01 3.30 9.63
C SER A 357 18.11 4.04 10.39
N VAL A 358 17.92 5.34 10.58
CA VAL A 358 18.72 6.15 11.51
C VAL A 358 18.21 6.04 12.95
N ALA A 359 17.02 5.46 13.16
CA ALA A 359 16.44 5.12 14.45
C ALA A 359 16.55 3.61 14.72
N PRO A 360 16.49 3.15 15.99
CA PRO A 360 16.40 1.73 16.30
C PRO A 360 15.21 1.04 15.64
N ILE A 361 15.38 -0.19 15.17
CA ILE A 361 14.32 -1.03 14.61
C ILE A 361 14.09 -2.25 15.51
N PHE A 362 12.80 -2.51 15.81
CA PHE A 362 12.39 -3.65 16.61
C PHE A 362 11.18 -4.36 16.00
N GLY A 363 11.09 -5.67 16.24
CA GLY A 363 9.93 -6.47 15.86
C GLY A 363 9.73 -6.68 14.35
N THR A 364 10.67 -6.24 13.53
CA THR A 364 10.62 -6.50 12.08
C THR A 364 11.09 -7.93 11.80
N VAL A 365 10.31 -8.62 10.96
CA VAL A 365 10.52 -10.03 10.59
C VAL A 365 10.61 -10.17 9.08
N VAL A 366 11.64 -10.88 8.62
CA VAL A 366 11.86 -11.31 7.23
C VAL A 366 11.84 -12.83 7.23
N SER A 367 10.83 -13.46 6.65
CA SER A 367 10.65 -14.90 6.79
C SER A 367 10.04 -15.54 5.56
N GLN A 368 10.45 -16.79 5.27
CA GLN A 368 9.86 -17.61 4.21
C GLN A 368 9.94 -16.99 2.80
N ASN A 369 10.86 -16.05 2.59
CA ASN A 369 11.08 -15.48 1.27
C ASN A 369 12.06 -16.33 0.47
N ILE A 370 11.88 -16.37 -0.84
CA ILE A 370 12.86 -16.85 -1.79
C ILE A 370 13.55 -15.62 -2.37
N VAL A 371 14.86 -15.55 -2.25
CA VAL A 371 15.65 -14.44 -2.82
C VAL A 371 16.73 -15.04 -3.70
N ASP A 372 16.67 -14.74 -4.99
CA ASP A 372 17.63 -15.17 -5.99
C ASP A 372 18.07 -14.01 -6.89
N ASP A 373 19.06 -14.26 -7.77
CA ASP A 373 19.60 -13.27 -8.73
C ASP A 373 19.94 -11.90 -8.11
N GLU A 374 20.41 -11.89 -6.87
CA GLU A 374 20.83 -10.71 -6.11
C GLU A 374 22.29 -10.87 -5.62
N ASN A 375 22.95 -9.75 -5.30
CA ASN A 375 24.25 -9.81 -4.61
C ASN A 375 24.06 -9.98 -3.09
N ILE A 376 22.98 -9.41 -2.55
CA ILE A 376 22.65 -9.41 -1.13
C ILE A 376 21.17 -9.77 -1.00
N ALA A 377 20.84 -10.84 -0.26
CA ALA A 377 19.45 -11.17 -0.04
C ALA A 377 18.80 -10.20 0.96
N VAL A 378 19.44 -9.97 2.13
CA VAL A 378 18.93 -9.08 3.17
C VAL A 378 20.05 -8.17 3.67
N ALA A 379 19.94 -6.87 3.48
CA ALA A 379 20.78 -5.85 4.08
C ALA A 379 20.10 -5.23 5.30
N PHE A 380 20.85 -5.03 6.40
CA PHE A 380 20.38 -4.37 7.61
C PHE A 380 21.33 -3.27 8.06
N LYS A 381 20.82 -2.04 8.20
CA LYS A 381 21.61 -0.91 8.69
C LYS A 381 20.78 -0.06 9.65
N ALA A 382 20.89 -0.33 10.93
CA ALA A 382 20.29 0.47 11.99
C ALA A 382 21.26 0.70 13.16
N PRO A 383 21.12 1.81 13.93
CA PRO A 383 22.02 2.12 15.03
C PRO A 383 21.86 1.18 16.23
N ALA A 384 20.70 0.53 16.35
CA ALA A 384 20.36 -0.43 17.40
C ALA A 384 19.10 -1.21 17.00
N GLY A 385 18.70 -2.16 17.82
CA GLY A 385 17.54 -3.01 17.60
C GLY A 385 17.90 -4.40 17.09
N GLN A 386 16.90 -5.12 16.64
CA GLN A 386 17.07 -6.48 16.13
C GLN A 386 16.16 -6.71 14.93
N LEU A 387 16.75 -7.25 13.86
CA LEU A 387 16.04 -7.85 12.74
C LEU A 387 15.98 -9.36 12.92
N ILE A 388 14.82 -9.95 12.66
CA ILE A 388 14.59 -11.40 12.66
C ILE A 388 14.52 -11.86 11.22
N VAL A 389 15.38 -12.81 10.83
CA VAL A 389 15.51 -13.33 9.47
C VAL A 389 15.52 -14.85 9.55
N HIS A 390 14.36 -15.49 9.34
CA HIS A 390 14.22 -16.95 9.53
C HIS A 390 13.50 -17.61 8.35
N PHE A 391 13.86 -18.87 8.07
CA PHE A 391 13.16 -19.73 7.11
C PHE A 391 13.17 -19.19 5.67
N ASN A 392 14.12 -18.31 5.32
CA ASN A 392 14.27 -17.85 3.95
C ASN A 392 15.18 -18.79 3.16
N ASP A 393 14.92 -18.84 1.86
CA ASP A 393 15.78 -19.51 0.89
C ASP A 393 16.63 -18.46 0.17
N PHE A 394 17.92 -18.43 0.46
CA PHE A 394 18.89 -17.54 -0.18
C PHE A 394 19.56 -18.28 -1.34
N GLU A 395 18.96 -18.23 -2.51
CA GLU A 395 19.41 -18.97 -3.70
C GLU A 395 20.40 -18.15 -4.55
N LEU A 396 21.41 -17.56 -3.92
CA LEU A 396 22.43 -16.70 -4.53
C LEU A 396 23.84 -17.09 -4.05
N THR A 397 24.85 -16.56 -4.71
CA THR A 397 26.28 -16.79 -4.36
C THR A 397 26.90 -15.66 -3.53
N GLY A 398 26.19 -14.55 -3.35
CA GLY A 398 26.62 -13.39 -2.57
C GLY A 398 26.35 -13.49 -1.08
N ALA A 399 25.92 -12.41 -0.45
CA ALA A 399 25.57 -12.36 0.96
C ALA A 399 24.08 -12.65 1.17
N GLY A 400 23.74 -13.69 1.90
CA GLY A 400 22.35 -13.92 2.33
C GLY A 400 21.92 -12.90 3.38
N VAL A 401 22.82 -12.54 4.29
CA VAL A 401 22.60 -11.46 5.26
C VAL A 401 23.84 -10.59 5.38
N GLU A 402 23.67 -9.29 5.24
CA GLU A 402 24.70 -8.30 5.47
C GLU A 402 24.26 -7.29 6.54
N ASN A 403 24.95 -7.25 7.68
CA ASN A 403 24.73 -6.25 8.72
C ASN A 403 25.70 -5.08 8.57
N LEU A 404 25.22 -3.98 8.04
CA LEU A 404 25.95 -2.73 7.83
C LEU A 404 25.84 -1.76 9.02
N GLY A 405 25.00 -2.09 10.01
CA GLY A 405 24.69 -1.25 11.15
C GLY A 405 25.33 -1.73 12.47
N LYS A 406 24.77 -1.23 13.57
CA LYS A 406 25.16 -1.61 14.94
C LYS A 406 24.09 -2.44 15.66
N GLY A 407 22.91 -2.56 15.08
CA GLY A 407 21.87 -3.47 15.54
C GLY A 407 22.31 -4.93 15.35
N THR A 408 21.46 -5.86 15.76
CA THR A 408 21.74 -7.31 15.63
C THR A 408 20.79 -7.96 14.63
N VAL A 409 21.24 -9.04 14.01
CA VAL A 409 20.40 -9.85 13.13
C VAL A 409 20.36 -11.29 13.65
N ASN A 410 19.18 -11.78 13.92
CA ASN A 410 18.97 -13.19 14.16
C ASN A 410 18.62 -13.86 12.82
N ALA A 411 19.61 -14.49 12.18
CA ALA A 411 19.51 -15.12 10.87
C ALA A 411 19.62 -16.66 10.98
N THR A 412 19.11 -17.23 12.07
CA THR A 412 19.05 -18.68 12.25
C THR A 412 17.97 -19.30 11.35
N GLU A 413 18.08 -20.60 11.09
CA GLU A 413 17.07 -21.38 10.38
C GLU A 413 16.75 -20.88 8.95
N ASN A 414 17.75 -20.31 8.23
CA ASN A 414 17.67 -20.04 6.80
C ASN A 414 18.40 -21.11 5.98
N TRP A 415 18.00 -21.28 4.74
CA TRP A 415 18.74 -22.02 3.73
C TRP A 415 19.77 -21.10 3.07
N TRP A 416 21.02 -21.55 3.00
CA TRP A 416 22.16 -20.78 2.50
C TRP A 416 22.70 -21.33 1.18
N ASN A 417 21.79 -21.74 0.30
CA ASN A 417 22.07 -22.35 -1.01
C ASN A 417 22.90 -23.65 -0.95
N CYS A 418 23.14 -24.20 0.22
CA CYS A 418 23.85 -25.45 0.40
C CYS A 418 23.71 -26.03 1.82
N THR A 419 24.02 -27.29 2.01
CA THR A 419 23.97 -28.01 3.30
C THR A 419 25.06 -27.60 4.27
N GLY A 420 26.17 -26.99 3.79
CA GLY A 420 27.31 -26.60 4.60
C GLY A 420 27.10 -25.37 5.47
N GLY A 421 26.02 -24.63 5.25
CA GLY A 421 25.70 -23.42 5.98
C GLY A 421 26.46 -22.18 5.48
N PRO A 422 26.23 -21.02 6.10
CA PRO A 422 26.74 -19.75 5.60
C PRO A 422 28.28 -19.71 5.55
N GLY A 423 28.80 -19.28 4.40
CA GLY A 423 30.24 -19.14 4.16
C GLY A 423 31.01 -20.46 3.89
N ALA A 424 30.35 -21.61 3.86
CA ALA A 424 30.98 -22.82 3.34
C ALA A 424 31.22 -22.70 1.82
N SER A 425 32.14 -23.49 1.28
CA SER A 425 32.49 -23.42 -0.14
C SER A 425 31.27 -23.65 -1.04
N GLY A 426 30.93 -22.65 -1.88
CA GLY A 426 29.77 -22.67 -2.77
C GLY A 426 28.45 -22.28 -2.12
N CYS A 427 28.45 -21.92 -0.85
CA CYS A 427 27.27 -21.45 -0.12
C CYS A 427 27.16 -19.92 -0.12
N THR A 428 25.97 -19.44 0.10
CA THR A 428 25.68 -18.03 0.40
C THR A 428 26.42 -17.61 1.69
N THR A 429 26.89 -16.39 1.75
CA THR A 429 27.70 -15.89 2.85
C THR A 429 26.90 -15.06 3.86
N VAL A 430 27.51 -14.77 5.01
CA VAL A 430 27.02 -13.79 5.98
C VAL A 430 28.16 -12.81 6.26
N SER A 431 27.83 -11.52 6.38
CA SER A 431 28.79 -10.46 6.65
C SER A 431 28.30 -9.46 7.71
N GLY A 432 29.25 -8.66 8.25
CA GLY A 432 28.98 -7.71 9.30
C GLY A 432 28.99 -8.31 10.72
N SER A 433 28.95 -7.44 11.73
CA SER A 433 28.96 -7.83 13.15
C SER A 433 27.54 -8.04 13.69
N GLY A 434 27.39 -8.86 14.74
CA GLY A 434 26.11 -9.06 15.41
C GLY A 434 25.08 -9.89 14.64
N VAL A 435 25.54 -10.74 13.72
CA VAL A 435 24.68 -11.70 13.01
C VAL A 435 24.83 -13.08 13.64
N SER A 436 23.70 -13.67 14.02
CA SER A 436 23.62 -15.07 14.47
C SER A 436 23.01 -15.90 13.34
N SER A 437 23.75 -16.88 12.79
CA SER A 437 23.33 -17.68 11.64
C SER A 437 23.26 -19.19 11.91
N THR A 438 23.39 -19.60 13.16
CA THR A 438 23.39 -21.01 13.59
C THR A 438 22.25 -21.25 14.58
N PRO A 439 21.43 -22.30 14.41
CA PRO A 439 21.47 -23.32 13.35
C PRO A 439 20.95 -22.81 12.00
N TRP A 440 21.21 -23.55 10.92
CA TRP A 440 20.71 -23.30 9.59
C TRP A 440 19.92 -24.50 9.06
N LEU A 441 19.14 -24.32 8.00
CA LEU A 441 18.42 -25.40 7.33
C LEU A 441 19.36 -26.26 6.50
N SER A 442 19.08 -27.56 6.45
CA SER A 442 19.81 -28.53 5.63
C SER A 442 19.21 -28.76 4.23
N ALA A 443 18.09 -28.11 3.94
CA ALA A 443 17.37 -28.08 2.65
C ALA A 443 16.59 -26.77 2.55
N PRO A 444 16.20 -26.33 1.34
CA PRO A 444 15.30 -25.18 1.18
C PRO A 444 14.02 -25.32 2.01
N TYR A 445 13.53 -24.20 2.51
CA TYR A 445 12.29 -24.15 3.28
C TYR A 445 11.06 -24.40 2.40
N SER A 446 11.12 -23.93 1.15
CA SER A 446 10.07 -24.00 0.15
C SER A 446 9.81 -25.38 -0.45
N GLN A 447 10.54 -26.43 -0.04
CA GLN A 447 10.38 -27.81 -0.51
C GLN A 447 9.38 -28.63 0.30
#